data_fed233a0bf22e1cc979a8396514852ce
#
_entry.id   fed233a0bf22e1cc979a8396514852ce
#
_cell.length_a   1.000
_cell.length_b   1.000
_cell.length_c   1.000
_cell.angle_alpha   90.00
_cell.angle_beta   90.00
_cell.angle_gamma   90.00
#
_symmetry.space_group_name_H-M   'P 1'
#
loop_
_entity.id
_entity.type
_entity.pdbx_description
1 polymer ?
#
loop_
_entity_poly.entity_id
_entity_poly.type
_entity_poly.pdbx_seq_one_letter_code
_entity_poly.pdbx_strand_id
1 'polypeptide(L)'
;MRIIVVGKGVDVADKLEKIEYKGNIIPVNYFNKVGIQIDKPVFAKEIDASVTVKNIFDNHLNAIGGVDKLNGVTSISITAAVTIPGAPFKPNAIIKEKYPNKSSMEMSVPNMGTLMTQKFNGEDGYIQQMGQKIPYEDEQKNEQKEKKGLFEEIYLDDSSAKIVSLSPVDGKDIYKVQVKENSFRFYEADSGLLIMTEETTLAMGNEVKTITKFSDYKEVDGVKFAFKREIITGPQTIVIEADQVIVNEEIPDEFFN
;
A
#
# COMPACT_ATOMS: atom_id res chain seq x y z
N MET A 1 -23.51 27.49 -22.87
CA MET A 1 -22.61 26.33 -23.11
C MET A 1 -22.28 25.72 -21.75
N ARG A 2 -22.32 24.38 -21.59
CA ARG A 2 -21.82 23.68 -20.42
C ARG A 2 -20.62 22.83 -20.84
N ILE A 3 -19.54 22.88 -20.06
CA ILE A 3 -18.36 22.03 -20.24
C ILE A 3 -18.28 21.14 -19.01
N ILE A 4 -18.22 19.82 -19.18
CA ILE A 4 -18.06 18.86 -18.10
C ILE A 4 -16.66 18.26 -18.20
N VAL A 5 -15.88 18.37 -17.14
CA VAL A 5 -14.54 17.80 -17.05
C VAL A 5 -14.53 16.78 -15.92
N VAL A 6 -14.07 15.56 -16.23
CA VAL A 6 -13.87 14.49 -15.26
C VAL A 6 -12.39 14.16 -15.23
N GLY A 7 -11.78 14.21 -14.05
CA GLY A 7 -10.34 13.97 -13.92
C GLY A 7 -9.83 14.28 -12.52
N LYS A 8 -8.52 14.24 -12.35
CA LYS A 8 -7.87 14.64 -11.09
C LYS A 8 -8.00 16.15 -10.91
N GLY A 9 -8.84 16.58 -9.98
CA GLY A 9 -9.08 17.99 -9.70
C GLY A 9 -7.79 18.78 -9.42
N VAL A 10 -6.85 18.20 -8.70
CA VAL A 10 -5.53 18.81 -8.42
C VAL A 10 -4.76 19.22 -9.69
N ASP A 11 -4.90 18.47 -10.80
CA ASP A 11 -4.16 18.73 -12.02
C ASP A 11 -4.84 19.76 -12.93
N VAL A 12 -6.14 19.95 -12.77
CA VAL A 12 -6.97 20.70 -13.73
C VAL A 12 -7.73 21.88 -13.15
N ALA A 13 -8.05 21.90 -11.85
CA ALA A 13 -8.95 22.91 -11.26
C ALA A 13 -8.45 24.35 -11.48
N ASP A 14 -7.20 24.61 -11.15
CA ASP A 14 -6.61 25.96 -11.29
C ASP A 14 -6.52 26.43 -12.76
N LYS A 15 -6.46 25.49 -13.70
CA LYS A 15 -6.48 25.79 -15.13
C LYS A 15 -7.89 26.10 -15.60
N LEU A 16 -8.88 25.34 -15.11
CA LEU A 16 -10.29 25.53 -15.46
C LEU A 16 -10.83 26.87 -14.94
N GLU A 17 -10.44 27.27 -13.77
CA GLU A 17 -10.82 28.56 -13.15
C GLU A 17 -10.27 29.80 -13.88
N LYS A 18 -9.30 29.62 -14.78
CA LYS A 18 -8.71 30.67 -15.61
C LYS A 18 -9.25 30.72 -17.03
N ILE A 19 -10.21 29.86 -17.38
CA ILE A 19 -10.78 29.84 -18.72
C ILE A 19 -11.70 31.05 -18.92
N GLU A 20 -11.39 31.85 -19.93
CA GLU A 20 -12.22 32.99 -20.35
C GLU A 20 -13.00 32.65 -21.62
N TYR A 21 -14.24 33.11 -21.68
CA TYR A 21 -15.07 33.07 -22.88
C TYR A 21 -15.78 34.41 -23.06
N LYS A 22 -15.56 35.05 -24.21
CA LYS A 22 -16.10 36.38 -24.56
C LYS A 22 -15.80 37.46 -23.48
N GLY A 23 -14.58 37.44 -22.92
CA GLY A 23 -14.12 38.39 -21.88
C GLY A 23 -14.64 38.15 -20.50
N ASN A 24 -15.28 37.00 -20.22
CA ASN A 24 -15.74 36.62 -18.89
C ASN A 24 -15.13 35.28 -18.46
N ILE A 25 -14.68 35.20 -17.20
CA ILE A 25 -14.24 33.92 -16.61
C ILE A 25 -15.46 33.00 -16.50
N ILE A 26 -15.31 31.76 -16.95
CA ILE A 26 -16.38 30.75 -16.83
C ILE A 26 -16.44 30.28 -15.39
N PRO A 27 -17.59 30.38 -14.70
CA PRO A 27 -17.72 29.87 -13.33
C PRO A 27 -17.57 28.34 -13.30
N VAL A 28 -16.72 27.84 -12.40
CA VAL A 28 -16.51 26.41 -12.16
C VAL A 28 -17.37 25.96 -10.99
N ASN A 29 -18.16 24.92 -11.21
CA ASN A 29 -18.90 24.25 -10.14
C ASN A 29 -18.30 22.87 -9.92
N TYR A 30 -18.10 22.48 -8.67
CA TYR A 30 -17.50 21.22 -8.28
C TYR A 30 -18.58 20.21 -7.90
N PHE A 31 -18.40 18.97 -8.30
CA PHE A 31 -19.31 17.87 -7.99
C PHE A 31 -18.51 16.66 -7.52
N ASN A 32 -19.03 15.93 -6.55
CA ASN A 32 -18.44 14.67 -6.14
C ASN A 32 -18.74 13.55 -7.17
N LYS A 33 -18.19 12.36 -6.95
CA LYS A 33 -18.33 11.19 -7.83
C LYS A 33 -19.77 10.68 -7.99
N VAL A 34 -20.70 11.10 -7.13
CA VAL A 34 -22.13 10.75 -7.21
C VAL A 34 -22.98 11.90 -7.76
N GLY A 35 -22.35 12.99 -8.24
CA GLY A 35 -23.03 14.10 -8.91
C GLY A 35 -23.65 15.14 -7.95
N ILE A 36 -23.30 15.14 -6.68
CA ILE A 36 -23.72 16.17 -5.71
C ILE A 36 -22.75 17.33 -5.80
N GLN A 37 -23.29 18.55 -5.91
CA GLN A 37 -22.48 19.77 -5.89
C GLN A 37 -21.83 19.94 -4.53
N ILE A 38 -20.55 20.29 -4.53
CA ILE A 38 -19.71 20.52 -3.34
C ILE A 38 -18.99 21.85 -3.48
N ASP A 39 -18.45 22.36 -2.38
CA ASP A 39 -17.52 23.48 -2.40
C ASP A 39 -16.24 23.10 -3.16
N LYS A 40 -15.44 24.13 -3.52
CA LYS A 40 -14.14 23.88 -4.14
C LYS A 40 -13.29 22.96 -3.25
N PRO A 41 -12.88 21.78 -3.74
CA PRO A 41 -12.05 20.88 -2.95
C PRO A 41 -10.69 21.53 -2.62
N VAL A 42 -10.21 21.35 -1.41
CA VAL A 42 -8.84 21.69 -1.05
C VAL A 42 -7.97 20.52 -1.50
N PHE A 43 -7.15 20.74 -2.52
CA PHE A 43 -6.31 19.68 -3.11
C PHE A 43 -4.97 19.50 -2.39
N ALA A 44 -4.43 20.57 -1.80
CA ALA A 44 -3.23 20.53 -0.98
C ALA A 44 -3.35 21.59 0.12
N LYS A 45 -2.83 21.24 1.29
CA LYS A 45 -2.65 22.15 2.42
C LYS A 45 -1.19 22.58 2.52
N GLU A 46 -0.95 23.72 3.13
CA GLU A 46 0.39 24.12 3.53
C GLU A 46 0.93 23.15 4.58
N ILE A 47 2.15 22.71 4.41
CA ILE A 47 2.82 21.83 5.37
C ILE A 47 3.62 22.72 6.32
N ASP A 48 3.38 22.56 7.62
CA ASP A 48 4.14 23.28 8.64
C ASP A 48 5.64 23.01 8.46
N ALA A 49 6.46 24.04 8.48
CA ALA A 49 7.90 23.95 8.25
C ALA A 49 8.63 23.07 9.29
N SER A 50 8.02 22.81 10.44
CA SER A 50 8.56 21.91 11.47
C SER A 50 8.34 20.44 11.16
N VAL A 51 7.44 20.09 10.22
CA VAL A 51 7.14 18.69 9.86
C VAL A 51 8.21 18.16 8.93
N THR A 52 8.85 17.10 9.36
CA THR A 52 9.87 16.39 8.60
C THR A 52 9.39 14.98 8.22
N VAL A 53 10.05 14.36 7.24
CA VAL A 53 9.82 12.95 6.90
C VAL A 53 10.02 12.07 8.12
N LYS A 54 11.07 12.32 8.90
CA LYS A 54 11.35 11.59 10.14
C LYS A 54 10.18 11.66 11.12
N ASN A 55 9.57 12.83 11.31
CA ASN A 55 8.40 12.96 12.19
C ASN A 55 7.23 12.10 11.71
N ILE A 56 7.01 12.02 10.40
CA ILE A 56 5.92 11.21 9.83
C ILE A 56 6.19 9.71 10.07
N PHE A 57 7.43 9.26 9.83
CA PHE A 57 7.81 7.86 10.07
C PHE A 57 7.77 7.51 11.57
N ASP A 58 8.31 8.36 12.44
CA ASP A 58 8.26 8.17 13.89
C ASP A 58 6.81 8.10 14.39
N ASN A 59 5.93 8.97 13.89
CA ASN A 59 4.50 8.94 14.22
C ASN A 59 3.84 7.63 13.78
N HIS A 60 4.18 7.14 12.58
CA HIS A 60 3.68 5.85 12.10
C HIS A 60 4.16 4.70 12.97
N LEU A 61 5.47 4.61 13.23
CA LEU A 61 6.05 3.56 14.06
C LEU A 61 5.44 3.55 15.46
N ASN A 62 5.25 4.74 16.06
CA ASN A 62 4.59 4.87 17.36
C ASN A 62 3.11 4.43 17.29
N ALA A 63 2.41 4.79 16.22
CA ALA A 63 1.00 4.45 16.04
C ALA A 63 0.76 2.94 15.93
N ILE A 64 1.71 2.18 15.38
CA ILE A 64 1.59 0.73 15.21
C ILE A 64 2.23 -0.09 16.33
N GLY A 65 2.84 0.54 17.36
CA GLY A 65 3.32 -0.19 18.54
C GLY A 65 4.63 0.29 19.15
N GLY A 66 5.37 1.11 18.40
CA GLY A 66 6.67 1.65 18.79
C GLY A 66 7.85 0.73 18.39
N VAL A 67 8.99 1.34 18.09
CA VAL A 67 10.18 0.67 17.52
C VAL A 67 10.64 -0.52 18.35
N ASP A 68 10.61 -0.43 19.68
CA ASP A 68 11.09 -1.52 20.56
C ASP A 68 10.24 -2.79 20.41
N LYS A 69 8.89 -2.63 20.34
CA LYS A 69 7.99 -3.77 20.14
C LYS A 69 8.11 -4.33 18.73
N LEU A 70 8.19 -3.45 17.73
CA LEU A 70 8.33 -3.85 16.32
C LEU A 70 9.62 -4.65 16.09
N ASN A 71 10.73 -4.25 16.69
CA ASN A 71 11.99 -4.99 16.66
C ASN A 71 11.93 -6.33 17.41
N GLY A 72 11.00 -6.49 18.33
CA GLY A 72 10.74 -7.76 19.03
C GLY A 72 9.93 -8.77 18.21
N VAL A 73 9.37 -8.36 17.06
CA VAL A 73 8.63 -9.27 16.16
C VAL A 73 9.61 -9.98 15.25
N THR A 74 9.72 -11.28 15.39
CA THR A 74 10.62 -12.13 14.59
C THR A 74 9.91 -12.93 13.51
N SER A 75 8.58 -13.08 13.61
CA SER A 75 7.75 -13.72 12.61
C SER A 75 6.31 -13.18 12.63
N ILE A 76 5.65 -13.26 11.50
CA ILE A 76 4.23 -12.91 11.32
C ILE A 76 3.59 -14.03 10.51
N SER A 77 2.47 -14.56 11.01
CA SER A 77 1.61 -15.50 10.27
C SER A 77 0.22 -14.89 10.13
N ILE A 78 -0.30 -14.86 8.91
CA ILE A 78 -1.62 -14.32 8.59
C ILE A 78 -2.41 -15.39 7.85
N THR A 79 -3.61 -15.70 8.33
CA THR A 79 -4.64 -16.40 7.56
C THR A 79 -5.67 -15.39 7.10
N ALA A 80 -6.10 -15.46 5.85
CA ALA A 80 -6.96 -14.46 5.25
C ALA A 80 -7.92 -15.06 4.22
N ALA A 81 -9.10 -14.45 4.11
CA ALA A 81 -9.98 -14.63 2.97
C ALA A 81 -9.55 -13.67 1.84
N VAL A 82 -9.61 -14.16 0.60
CA VAL A 82 -9.27 -13.37 -0.59
C VAL A 82 -10.51 -13.21 -1.46
N THR A 83 -10.78 -11.98 -1.88
CA THR A 83 -11.84 -11.68 -2.85
C THR A 83 -11.22 -11.13 -4.12
N ILE A 84 -11.49 -11.81 -5.25
CA ILE A 84 -11.11 -11.37 -6.58
C ILE A 84 -12.42 -11.06 -7.32
N PRO A 85 -12.75 -9.78 -7.62
CA PRO A 85 -13.99 -9.43 -8.30
C PRO A 85 -14.15 -10.17 -9.62
N GLY A 86 -15.32 -10.78 -9.82
CA GLY A 86 -15.62 -11.57 -11.02
C GLY A 86 -15.13 -13.02 -10.99
N ALA A 87 -14.34 -13.43 -10.01
CA ALA A 87 -14.01 -14.85 -9.85
C ALA A 87 -15.19 -15.64 -9.26
N PRO A 88 -15.44 -16.87 -9.76
CA PRO A 88 -16.54 -17.72 -9.25
C PRO A 88 -16.20 -18.41 -7.92
N PHE A 89 -15.03 -18.17 -7.36
CA PHE A 89 -14.50 -18.80 -6.15
C PHE A 89 -13.89 -17.76 -5.22
N LYS A 90 -13.74 -18.10 -3.96
CA LYS A 90 -13.07 -17.30 -2.93
C LYS A 90 -11.85 -18.07 -2.43
N PRO A 91 -10.64 -17.64 -2.75
CA PRO A 91 -9.44 -18.24 -2.21
C PRO A 91 -9.26 -17.89 -0.72
N ASN A 92 -8.52 -18.76 -0.03
CA ASN A 92 -7.89 -18.44 1.24
C ASN A 92 -6.41 -18.16 0.99
N ALA A 93 -5.81 -17.29 1.78
CA ALA A 93 -4.38 -17.03 1.77
C ALA A 93 -3.76 -17.36 3.13
N ILE A 94 -2.56 -17.95 3.10
CA ILE A 94 -1.68 -18.09 4.24
C ILE A 94 -0.41 -17.30 3.89
N ILE A 95 -0.10 -16.28 4.69
CA ILE A 95 1.08 -15.44 4.51
C ILE A 95 1.94 -15.63 5.73
N LYS A 96 3.21 -15.95 5.53
CA LYS A 96 4.19 -16.08 6.61
C LYS A 96 5.43 -15.28 6.27
N GLU A 97 5.89 -14.51 7.25
CA GLU A 97 7.10 -13.71 7.16
C GLU A 97 7.99 -14.02 8.35
N LYS A 98 9.30 -14.08 8.15
CA LYS A 98 10.28 -14.32 9.20
C LYS A 98 11.48 -13.41 9.01
N TYR A 99 11.89 -12.79 10.10
CA TYR A 99 13.06 -11.92 10.12
C TYR A 99 14.32 -12.64 9.61
N PRO A 100 15.21 -11.96 8.85
CA PRO A 100 15.05 -10.56 8.43
C PRO A 100 14.17 -10.39 7.18
N ASN A 101 14.07 -11.36 6.28
CA ASN A 101 13.52 -11.18 4.94
C ASN A 101 12.90 -12.44 4.32
N LYS A 102 12.69 -13.52 5.09
CA LYS A 102 12.04 -14.72 4.56
C LYS A 102 10.54 -14.49 4.45
N SER A 103 9.95 -14.95 3.36
CA SER A 103 8.52 -14.79 3.12
C SER A 103 7.90 -15.97 2.39
N SER A 104 6.64 -16.24 2.67
CA SER A 104 5.82 -17.22 1.95
C SER A 104 4.39 -16.72 1.86
N MET A 105 3.79 -16.86 0.70
CA MET A 105 2.37 -16.69 0.47
C MET A 105 1.84 -17.88 -0.29
N GLU A 106 0.83 -18.52 0.25
CA GLU A 106 0.07 -19.59 -0.43
C GLU A 106 -1.38 -19.15 -0.57
N MET A 107 -1.91 -19.24 -1.77
CA MET A 107 -3.31 -18.99 -2.08
C MET A 107 -3.94 -20.28 -2.57
N SER A 108 -5.01 -20.71 -1.92
CA SER A 108 -5.71 -21.96 -2.21
C SER A 108 -7.22 -21.78 -2.24
N VAL A 109 -7.91 -22.63 -2.99
CA VAL A 109 -9.38 -22.70 -3.03
C VAL A 109 -9.82 -24.04 -2.45
N PRO A 110 -10.74 -24.04 -1.49
CA PRO A 110 -11.30 -25.28 -0.95
C PRO A 110 -11.78 -26.21 -2.08
N ASN A 111 -11.35 -27.47 -2.02
CA ASN A 111 -11.65 -28.53 -3.00
C ASN A 111 -11.05 -28.36 -4.40
N MET A 112 -10.30 -27.29 -4.68
CA MET A 112 -9.59 -27.08 -5.95
C MET A 112 -8.08 -27.12 -5.79
N GLY A 113 -7.57 -26.99 -4.55
CA GLY A 113 -6.14 -27.00 -4.25
C GLY A 113 -5.48 -25.61 -4.35
N THR A 114 -4.15 -25.64 -4.39
CA THR A 114 -3.31 -24.42 -4.40
C THR A 114 -3.33 -23.78 -5.79
N LEU A 115 -3.70 -22.50 -5.83
CA LEU A 115 -3.67 -21.68 -7.05
C LEU A 115 -2.29 -21.08 -7.28
N MET A 116 -1.69 -20.58 -6.21
CA MET A 116 -0.41 -19.89 -6.26
C MET A 116 0.35 -20.11 -4.96
N THR A 117 1.65 -20.30 -5.09
CA THR A 117 2.61 -20.23 -3.98
C THR A 117 3.72 -19.28 -4.37
N GLN A 118 4.09 -18.42 -3.47
CA GLN A 118 5.25 -17.55 -3.59
C GLN A 118 6.12 -17.74 -2.36
N LYS A 119 7.42 -17.96 -2.55
CA LYS A 119 8.36 -18.18 -1.45
C LYS A 119 9.67 -17.46 -1.70
N PHE A 120 10.28 -17.02 -0.60
CA PHE A 120 11.63 -16.48 -0.55
C PHE A 120 12.31 -16.95 0.73
N ASN A 121 13.44 -17.63 0.63
CA ASN A 121 14.13 -18.23 1.78
C ASN A 121 15.23 -17.35 2.40
N GLY A 122 15.35 -16.10 1.92
CA GLY A 122 16.40 -15.16 2.30
C GLY A 122 17.49 -15.00 1.24
N GLU A 123 17.64 -15.95 0.32
CA GLU A 123 18.62 -15.95 -0.76
C GLU A 123 17.96 -16.09 -2.13
N ASP A 124 17.11 -17.10 -2.28
CA ASP A 124 16.41 -17.43 -3.50
C ASP A 124 14.90 -17.49 -3.28
N GLY A 125 14.15 -17.30 -4.36
CA GLY A 125 12.70 -17.35 -4.31
C GLY A 125 12.09 -17.84 -5.61
N TYR A 126 10.79 -18.12 -5.54
CA TYR A 126 10.02 -18.55 -6.70
C TYR A 126 8.54 -18.19 -6.56
N ILE A 127 7.87 -18.14 -7.70
CA ILE A 127 6.41 -18.17 -7.80
C ILE A 127 6.02 -19.49 -8.45
N GLN A 128 5.09 -20.22 -7.84
CA GLN A 128 4.47 -21.40 -8.45
C GLN A 128 3.01 -21.10 -8.74
N GLN A 129 2.61 -21.21 -9.98
CA GLN A 129 1.25 -21.00 -10.44
C GLN A 129 0.86 -22.05 -11.46
N MET A 130 -0.33 -22.64 -11.34
CA MET A 130 -0.82 -23.70 -12.22
C MET A 130 0.18 -24.87 -12.39
N GLY A 131 0.91 -25.22 -11.33
CA GLY A 131 1.91 -26.28 -11.32
C GLY A 131 3.27 -25.89 -11.91
N GLN A 132 3.42 -24.70 -12.48
CA GLN A 132 4.70 -24.20 -12.99
C GLN A 132 5.44 -23.44 -11.92
N LYS A 133 6.68 -23.82 -11.63
CA LYS A 133 7.59 -23.14 -10.72
C LYS A 133 8.50 -22.22 -11.52
N ILE A 134 8.40 -20.91 -11.28
CA ILE A 134 9.15 -19.84 -11.92
C ILE A 134 10.08 -19.25 -10.86
N PRO A 135 11.41 -19.42 -10.98
CA PRO A 135 12.34 -18.81 -10.04
C PRO A 135 12.32 -17.29 -10.18
N TYR A 136 12.64 -16.59 -9.09
CA TYR A 136 12.82 -15.14 -9.12
C TYR A 136 13.99 -14.76 -10.03
N GLU A 137 13.82 -13.69 -10.78
CA GLU A 137 14.89 -13.01 -11.48
C GLU A 137 15.82 -12.29 -10.49
N ASP A 138 17.02 -11.95 -10.93
CA ASP A 138 18.03 -11.34 -10.06
C ASP A 138 17.56 -10.01 -9.43
N GLU A 139 16.81 -9.21 -10.17
CA GLU A 139 16.21 -7.96 -9.65
C GLU A 139 15.25 -8.23 -8.49
N GLN A 140 14.35 -9.19 -8.65
CA GLN A 140 13.41 -9.60 -7.59
C GLN A 140 14.13 -10.16 -6.35
N LYS A 141 15.18 -10.97 -6.56
CA LYS A 141 16.00 -11.49 -5.46
C LYS A 141 16.69 -10.36 -4.69
N ASN A 142 17.27 -9.40 -5.41
CA ASN A 142 17.97 -8.28 -4.80
C ASN A 142 17.02 -7.41 -3.99
N GLU A 143 15.83 -7.11 -4.50
CA GLU A 143 14.81 -6.39 -3.75
C GLU A 143 14.43 -7.08 -2.44
N GLN A 144 14.25 -8.42 -2.46
CA GLN A 144 13.95 -9.18 -1.25
C GLN A 144 15.14 -9.23 -0.28
N LYS A 145 16.37 -9.34 -0.78
CA LYS A 145 17.59 -9.35 0.02
C LYS A 145 17.86 -8.02 0.72
N GLU A 146 17.45 -6.91 0.11
CA GLU A 146 17.59 -5.58 0.68
C GLU A 146 16.67 -5.33 1.90
N LYS A 147 15.63 -6.14 2.07
CA LYS A 147 14.76 -6.04 3.25
C LYS A 147 15.53 -6.38 4.52
N LYS A 148 15.51 -5.46 5.48
CA LYS A 148 16.25 -5.56 6.74
C LYS A 148 15.42 -6.04 7.91
N GLY A 149 14.09 -6.17 7.73
CA GLY A 149 13.17 -6.58 8.77
C GLY A 149 11.72 -6.59 8.29
N LEU A 150 10.82 -6.91 9.19
CA LEU A 150 9.39 -7.10 8.91
C LEU A 150 8.61 -5.77 8.82
N PHE A 151 9.18 -4.69 9.34
CA PHE A 151 8.60 -3.34 9.31
C PHE A 151 9.56 -2.41 8.58
N GLU A 152 9.29 -2.18 7.31
CA GLU A 152 10.19 -1.42 6.43
C GLU A 152 10.46 -0.01 6.93
N GLU A 153 9.47 0.66 7.53
CA GLU A 153 9.59 2.04 7.99
C GLU A 153 10.72 2.25 9.02
N ILE A 154 11.12 1.20 9.76
CA ILE A 154 12.26 1.27 10.68
C ILE A 154 13.57 1.52 9.93
N TYR A 155 13.65 1.07 8.68
CA TYR A 155 14.87 1.04 7.89
C TYR A 155 14.84 1.98 6.69
N LEU A 156 13.75 2.73 6.48
CA LEU A 156 13.67 3.73 5.43
C LEU A 156 14.64 4.87 5.70
N ASP A 157 15.34 5.30 4.66
CA ASP A 157 16.20 6.47 4.70
C ASP A 157 15.38 7.75 4.61
N ASP A 158 15.16 8.41 5.75
CA ASP A 158 14.43 9.66 5.84
C ASP A 158 15.15 10.83 5.15
N SER A 159 16.47 10.73 4.94
CA SER A 159 17.26 11.79 4.28
C SER A 159 17.03 11.83 2.77
N SER A 160 16.71 10.70 2.15
CA SER A 160 16.41 10.59 0.71
C SER A 160 14.93 10.74 0.39
N ALA A 161 14.05 10.55 1.38
CA ALA A 161 12.62 10.66 1.23
C ALA A 161 12.14 12.13 1.25
N LYS A 162 10.98 12.40 0.63
CA LYS A 162 10.44 13.75 0.49
C LYS A 162 8.94 13.78 0.78
N ILE A 163 8.47 14.77 1.54
CA ILE A 163 7.05 15.07 1.65
C ILE A 163 6.60 15.73 0.35
N VAL A 164 5.70 15.09 -0.37
CA VAL A 164 5.20 15.56 -1.67
C VAL A 164 4.01 16.49 -1.49
N SER A 165 3.10 16.13 -0.59
CA SER A 165 1.89 16.92 -0.32
C SER A 165 1.26 16.53 1.03
N LEU A 166 0.47 17.46 1.55
CA LEU A 166 -0.56 17.24 2.56
C LEU A 166 -1.90 17.54 1.92
N SER A 167 -2.76 16.56 1.78
CA SER A 167 -4.03 16.72 1.07
C SER A 167 -5.18 16.04 1.81
N PRO A 168 -6.35 16.66 1.89
CA PRO A 168 -7.53 16.04 2.50
C PRO A 168 -8.08 14.94 1.56
N VAL A 169 -8.28 13.74 2.12
CA VAL A 169 -8.93 12.61 1.47
C VAL A 169 -10.02 12.08 2.40
N ASP A 170 -11.26 12.07 1.95
CA ASP A 170 -12.42 11.64 2.75
C ASP A 170 -12.48 12.30 4.14
N GLY A 171 -12.13 13.61 4.22
CA GLY A 171 -12.16 14.41 5.44
C GLY A 171 -10.95 14.24 6.38
N LYS A 172 -9.96 13.46 6.00
CA LYS A 172 -8.72 13.24 6.75
C LYS A 172 -7.52 13.82 6.01
N ASP A 173 -6.61 14.43 6.73
CA ASP A 173 -5.38 14.96 6.17
C ASP A 173 -4.37 13.84 5.95
N ILE A 174 -3.84 13.75 4.75
CA ILE A 174 -2.96 12.66 4.33
C ILE A 174 -1.64 13.23 3.83
N TYR A 175 -0.53 12.86 4.47
CA TYR A 175 0.81 13.10 3.96
C TYR A 175 1.13 12.09 2.86
N LYS A 176 1.51 12.59 1.69
CA LYS A 176 2.14 11.79 0.63
C LYS A 176 3.65 11.94 0.76
N VAL A 177 4.34 10.84 1.01
CA VAL A 177 5.81 10.78 1.12
C VAL A 177 6.36 9.94 -0.02
N GLN A 178 7.29 10.49 -0.78
CA GLN A 178 8.08 9.75 -1.77
C GLN A 178 9.27 9.11 -1.04
N VAL A 179 9.36 7.78 -1.06
CA VAL A 179 10.43 7.02 -0.40
C VAL A 179 11.50 6.52 -1.37
N LYS A 180 11.12 6.31 -2.63
CA LYS A 180 11.99 6.01 -3.77
C LYS A 180 11.41 6.71 -5.02
N GLU A 181 12.14 6.72 -6.13
CA GLU A 181 11.73 7.42 -7.35
C GLU A 181 10.28 7.11 -7.78
N ASN A 182 9.90 5.84 -7.74
CA ASN A 182 8.57 5.36 -8.17
C ASN A 182 7.76 4.73 -7.02
N SER A 183 8.06 5.08 -5.76
CA SER A 183 7.40 4.53 -4.58
C SER A 183 6.94 5.64 -3.64
N PHE A 184 5.66 5.61 -3.29
CA PHE A 184 5.02 6.59 -2.43
C PHE A 184 4.26 5.90 -1.30
N ARG A 185 4.28 6.53 -0.12
CA ARG A 185 3.54 6.12 1.06
C ARG A 185 2.60 7.23 1.50
N PHE A 186 1.44 6.87 2.00
CA PHE A 186 0.39 7.81 2.37
C PHE A 186 0.00 7.56 3.83
N TYR A 187 0.29 8.54 4.67
CA TYR A 187 0.07 8.47 6.10
C TYR A 187 -1.04 9.43 6.52
N GLU A 188 -1.99 8.95 7.30
CA GLU A 188 -3.01 9.81 7.93
C GLU A 188 -2.33 10.67 9.00
N ALA A 189 -2.49 12.01 8.91
CA ALA A 189 -1.76 12.95 9.76
C ALA A 189 -2.11 12.81 11.24
N ASP A 190 -3.39 12.60 11.56
CA ASP A 190 -3.88 12.53 12.94
C ASP A 190 -3.54 11.19 13.63
N SER A 191 -3.70 10.07 12.93
CA SER A 191 -3.49 8.74 13.49
C SER A 191 -2.07 8.21 13.31
N GLY A 192 -1.31 8.75 12.36
CA GLY A 192 -0.02 8.23 11.94
C GLY A 192 -0.08 6.94 11.12
N LEU A 193 -1.27 6.38 10.87
CA LEU A 193 -1.39 5.10 10.18
C LEU A 193 -1.08 5.21 8.67
N LEU A 194 -0.38 4.23 8.14
CA LEU A 194 -0.19 4.05 6.70
C LEU A 194 -1.51 3.59 6.09
N ILE A 195 -2.08 4.38 5.19
CA ILE A 195 -3.37 4.06 4.58
C ILE A 195 -3.25 3.57 3.14
N MET A 196 -2.13 3.85 2.48
CA MET A 196 -1.93 3.46 1.09
C MET A 196 -0.44 3.48 0.73
N THR A 197 -0.04 2.57 -0.15
CA THR A 197 1.21 2.64 -0.92
C THR A 197 0.90 2.71 -2.42
N GLU A 198 1.78 3.35 -3.16
CA GLU A 198 1.73 3.44 -4.62
C GLU A 198 3.14 3.15 -5.15
N GLU A 199 3.27 2.11 -5.96
CA GLU A 199 4.54 1.67 -6.52
C GLU A 199 4.39 1.50 -8.03
N THR A 200 5.39 1.92 -8.77
CA THR A 200 5.46 1.69 -10.21
C THR A 200 6.71 0.89 -10.52
N THR A 201 6.53 -0.29 -11.08
CA THR A 201 7.61 -1.22 -11.46
C THR A 201 7.56 -1.47 -12.96
N LEU A 202 8.67 -1.95 -13.52
CA LEU A 202 8.72 -2.42 -14.91
C LEU A 202 8.41 -3.91 -14.93
N ALA A 203 7.36 -4.31 -15.63
CA ALA A 203 7.04 -5.71 -15.89
C ALA A 203 6.94 -5.94 -17.39
N MET A 204 7.78 -6.82 -17.92
CA MET A 204 7.87 -7.12 -19.36
C MET A 204 8.02 -5.85 -20.21
N GLY A 205 8.81 -4.87 -19.73
CA GLY A 205 9.07 -3.61 -20.44
C GLY A 205 7.95 -2.57 -20.38
N ASN A 206 6.89 -2.83 -19.61
CA ASN A 206 5.79 -1.88 -19.40
C ASN A 206 5.79 -1.40 -17.93
N GLU A 207 5.48 -0.13 -17.73
CA GLU A 207 5.24 0.39 -16.39
C GLU A 207 3.94 -0.19 -15.83
N VAL A 208 4.04 -0.84 -14.68
CA VAL A 208 2.90 -1.38 -13.94
C VAL A 208 2.79 -0.65 -12.61
N LYS A 209 1.69 0.07 -12.45
CA LYS A 209 1.37 0.75 -11.21
C LYS A 209 0.52 -0.14 -10.33
N THR A 210 0.99 -0.36 -9.09
CA THR A 210 0.28 -1.07 -8.05
C THR A 210 -0.05 -0.10 -6.92
N ILE A 211 -1.31 -0.10 -6.49
CA ILE A 211 -1.78 0.66 -5.34
C ILE A 211 -2.25 -0.36 -4.30
N THR A 212 -1.71 -0.28 -3.09
CA THR A 212 -2.20 -1.07 -1.96
C THR A 212 -2.81 -0.13 -0.92
N LYS A 213 -4.08 -0.34 -0.59
CA LYS A 213 -4.76 0.38 0.50
C LYS A 213 -4.81 -0.50 1.73
N PHE A 214 -4.65 0.12 2.89
CA PHE A 214 -4.64 -0.52 4.20
C PHE A 214 -5.76 0.05 5.06
N SER A 215 -6.51 -0.82 5.71
CA SER A 215 -7.61 -0.44 6.59
C SER A 215 -7.89 -1.52 7.64
N ASP A 216 -8.88 -1.28 8.52
CA ASP A 216 -9.26 -2.22 9.60
C ASP A 216 -8.06 -2.60 10.47
N TYR A 217 -7.36 -1.57 10.98
CA TYR A 217 -6.22 -1.78 11.88
C TYR A 217 -6.66 -2.34 13.23
N LYS A 218 -6.08 -3.48 13.62
CA LYS A 218 -6.31 -4.14 14.91
C LYS A 218 -4.99 -4.44 15.60
N GLU A 219 -5.03 -4.42 16.92
CA GLU A 219 -3.86 -4.73 17.75
C GLU A 219 -3.75 -6.23 18.00
N VAL A 220 -2.55 -6.77 17.80
CA VAL A 220 -2.16 -8.14 18.15
C VAL A 220 -0.83 -8.06 18.90
N ASP A 221 -0.82 -8.50 20.15
CA ASP A 221 0.35 -8.47 21.05
C ASP A 221 1.04 -7.10 21.15
N GLY A 222 0.24 -6.02 21.12
CA GLY A 222 0.69 -4.64 21.23
C GLY A 222 1.26 -4.04 19.94
N VAL A 223 1.10 -4.72 18.81
CA VAL A 223 1.43 -4.23 17.47
C VAL A 223 0.15 -4.14 16.63
N LYS A 224 -0.05 -3.03 15.89
CA LYS A 224 -1.21 -2.87 15.03
C LYS A 224 -0.90 -3.34 13.61
N PHE A 225 -1.78 -4.18 13.09
CA PHE A 225 -1.76 -4.69 11.72
C PHE A 225 -3.02 -4.25 10.96
N ALA A 226 -2.86 -3.94 9.67
CA ALA A 226 -4.00 -3.75 8.78
C ALA A 226 -4.63 -5.11 8.45
N PHE A 227 -5.86 -5.33 8.91
CA PHE A 227 -6.61 -6.56 8.66
C PHE A 227 -7.27 -6.58 7.28
N LYS A 228 -7.34 -5.43 6.62
CA LYS A 228 -7.83 -5.35 5.24
C LYS A 228 -6.81 -4.68 4.34
N ARG A 229 -6.49 -5.35 3.24
CA ARG A 229 -5.63 -4.84 2.16
C ARG A 229 -6.40 -4.92 0.85
N GLU A 230 -6.41 -3.84 0.08
CA GLU A 230 -6.97 -3.78 -1.26
C GLU A 230 -5.85 -3.48 -2.24
N ILE A 231 -5.49 -4.45 -3.07
CA ILE A 231 -4.39 -4.36 -4.05
C ILE A 231 -5.00 -4.13 -5.42
N ILE A 232 -4.63 -3.01 -6.03
CA ILE A 232 -5.13 -2.57 -7.34
C ILE A 232 -3.96 -2.52 -8.31
N THR A 233 -4.00 -3.34 -9.36
CA THR A 233 -2.99 -3.39 -10.42
C THR A 233 -3.70 -3.33 -11.76
N GLY A 234 -3.60 -2.20 -12.45
CA GLY A 234 -4.36 -1.95 -13.68
C GLY A 234 -5.88 -2.12 -13.45
N PRO A 235 -6.58 -2.96 -14.20
CA PRO A 235 -8.01 -3.21 -14.04
C PRO A 235 -8.35 -4.22 -12.93
N GLN A 236 -7.34 -4.89 -12.37
CA GLN A 236 -7.54 -5.92 -11.37
C GLN A 236 -7.52 -5.34 -9.95
N THR A 237 -8.43 -5.82 -9.14
CA THR A 237 -8.48 -5.53 -7.71
C THR A 237 -8.52 -6.85 -6.94
N ILE A 238 -7.68 -6.98 -5.93
CA ILE A 238 -7.68 -8.13 -5.01
C ILE A 238 -7.88 -7.57 -3.61
N VAL A 239 -8.85 -8.11 -2.88
CA VAL A 239 -9.10 -7.74 -1.48
C VAL A 239 -8.68 -8.91 -0.60
N ILE A 240 -7.80 -8.65 0.36
CA ILE A 240 -7.31 -9.59 1.35
C ILE A 240 -7.82 -9.13 2.72
N GLU A 241 -8.63 -9.95 3.36
CA GLU A 241 -9.18 -9.69 4.69
C GLU A 241 -8.64 -10.75 5.66
N ALA A 242 -7.79 -10.31 6.62
CA ALA A 242 -7.19 -11.20 7.59
C ALA A 242 -8.25 -11.73 8.57
N ASP A 243 -8.30 -13.03 8.70
CA ASP A 243 -9.10 -13.72 9.73
C ASP A 243 -8.31 -13.75 11.05
N GLN A 244 -7.01 -14.00 10.96
CA GLN A 244 -6.11 -14.11 12.11
C GLN A 244 -4.72 -13.60 11.74
N VAL A 245 -4.09 -12.94 12.71
CA VAL A 245 -2.66 -12.57 12.69
C VAL A 245 -2.03 -13.14 13.95
N ILE A 246 -0.90 -13.82 13.81
CA ILE A 246 -0.09 -14.37 14.92
C ILE A 246 1.32 -13.82 14.76
N VAL A 247 1.90 -13.29 15.84
CA VAL A 247 3.28 -12.82 15.87
C VAL A 247 4.14 -13.78 16.68
N ASN A 248 5.43 -13.85 16.34
CA ASN A 248 6.43 -14.68 17.03
C ASN A 248 6.09 -16.18 17.06
N GLU A 249 5.30 -16.67 16.10
CA GLU A 249 5.14 -18.11 15.87
C GLU A 249 6.47 -18.71 15.44
N GLU A 250 6.82 -19.88 15.98
CA GLU A 250 7.99 -20.62 15.51
C GLU A 250 7.72 -21.18 14.10
N ILE A 251 8.42 -20.65 13.10
CA ILE A 251 8.32 -21.08 11.70
C ILE A 251 9.65 -21.71 11.30
N PRO A 252 9.69 -23.03 11.01
CA PRO A 252 10.90 -23.67 10.52
C PRO A 252 11.40 -23.06 9.22
N ASP A 253 12.71 -22.97 9.05
CA ASP A 253 13.32 -22.36 7.85
C ASP A 253 12.98 -23.11 6.56
N GLU A 254 12.77 -24.41 6.66
CA GLU A 254 12.38 -25.29 5.55
C GLU A 254 11.02 -24.90 4.96
N PHE A 255 10.20 -24.20 5.73
CA PHE A 255 8.89 -23.71 5.25
C PHE A 255 9.03 -22.72 4.08
N PHE A 256 10.14 -22.03 4.00
CA PHE A 256 10.40 -21.00 2.98
C PHE A 256 11.12 -21.53 1.73
N ASN A 257 11.42 -22.81 1.63
CA ASN A 257 12.09 -23.44 0.49
C ASN A 257 11.12 -23.92 -0.60
#